data_4fcb13368ad6653a21648fc4d4341f47
#
_entry.id   4fcb13368ad6653a21648fc4d4341f47
#
_cell.length_a   1.000
_cell.length_b   1.000
_cell.length_c   1.000
_cell.angle_alpha   90.00
_cell.angle_beta   90.00
_cell.angle_gamma   90.00
#
_symmetry.space_group_name_H-M   'P 1'
#
loop_
_entity.id
_entity.type
_entity.pdbx_description
1 polymer ?
#
loop_
_entity_poly.entity_id
_entity_poly.type
_entity_poly.pdbx_seq_one_letter_code
_entity_poly.pdbx_strand_id
1 'polypeptide(L)'
;MVHQLPTGAKDLLPLDVAQKRWIESRIQQVFQSWGYQRIITPTVEHLRSLTAGGAVDPKSVIQLHSNSIDILGLRPEFTASIARAYAARLGSHVATCPQRLYYNANVFRRRANSNSEESFQAGVELLGASGLLADGEILLLLAESLDRVELPDWQIILGDARLTGALLDLLPEQYRAKVRQSLAKLDRIAISEMDLPEDVKGYALELVDLRGKPKDVLSRLSTSKWTSGLTGEISYLKSLIDLWESTNQNASDRLILDLSFMQTFDYYTGIVFEVACNNYVVAQGGRYDRLLGVYHPQNVSYPSIGFCINLEDLQQALQKQLPQTLITSSWLVVAKTPDAMQAAFAHAAKLRQEPQIEAIELELEFRDADVVRDHARSRGIPQIAWVSSDGAIVSETIDV
;
A
#
# COMPACT_ATOMS: atom_id res chain seq x y z
N MET A 1 -5.07 2.11 34.23
CA MET A 1 -6.21 2.86 33.67
C MET A 1 -6.84 2.01 32.58
N VAL A 2 -8.13 1.66 32.72
CA VAL A 2 -8.84 0.70 31.83
C VAL A 2 -9.22 1.30 30.46
N HIS A 3 -9.05 2.62 30.27
CA HIS A 3 -9.49 3.35 29.07
C HIS A 3 -8.37 3.78 28.12
N GLN A 4 -7.12 3.38 28.35
CA GLN A 4 -6.01 3.75 27.47
C GLN A 4 -5.69 2.59 26.55
N LEU A 5 -5.66 2.87 25.26
CA LEU A 5 -5.12 1.96 24.25
C LEU A 5 -3.60 1.78 24.45
N PRO A 6 -3.04 0.64 24.02
CA PRO A 6 -1.60 0.50 23.91
C PRO A 6 -1.01 1.62 23.04
N THR A 7 0.23 2.02 23.34
CA THR A 7 0.93 3.01 22.50
C THR A 7 0.95 2.54 21.05
N GLY A 8 0.48 3.38 20.14
CA GLY A 8 0.45 3.06 18.72
C GLY A 8 -0.78 2.28 18.22
N ALA A 9 -1.72 1.95 19.10
CA ALA A 9 -3.03 1.47 18.70
C ALA A 9 -4.04 2.62 18.61
N LYS A 10 -5.01 2.52 17.69
CA LYS A 10 -6.12 3.47 17.55
C LYS A 10 -7.41 2.77 17.21
N ASP A 11 -8.52 3.27 17.72
CA ASP A 11 -9.84 2.90 17.25
C ASP A 11 -10.14 3.65 15.95
N LEU A 12 -10.67 2.95 14.96
CA LEU A 12 -11.24 3.56 13.75
C LEU A 12 -12.72 3.75 13.95
N LEU A 13 -13.16 5.01 13.99
CA LEU A 13 -14.58 5.34 14.10
C LEU A 13 -15.30 5.15 12.76
N PRO A 14 -16.64 5.15 12.72
CA PRO A 14 -17.39 4.85 11.50
C PRO A 14 -16.99 5.64 10.28
N LEU A 15 -16.67 6.93 10.41
CA LEU A 15 -16.20 7.75 9.28
C LEU A 15 -14.82 7.30 8.79
N ASP A 16 -13.88 7.01 9.70
CA ASP A 16 -12.55 6.51 9.34
C ASP A 16 -12.65 5.19 8.57
N VAL A 17 -13.56 4.30 9.04
CA VAL A 17 -13.83 3.02 8.37
C VAL A 17 -14.46 3.23 6.99
N ALA A 18 -15.39 4.18 6.84
CA ALA A 18 -16.00 4.50 5.56
C ALA A 18 -14.97 5.03 4.56
N GLN A 19 -14.10 5.95 5.00
CA GLN A 19 -12.99 6.49 4.20
C GLN A 19 -12.01 5.39 3.78
N LYS A 20 -11.60 4.55 4.73
CA LYS A 20 -10.71 3.41 4.46
C LYS A 20 -11.32 2.46 3.42
N ARG A 21 -12.59 2.07 3.58
CA ARG A 21 -13.29 1.20 2.61
C ARG A 21 -13.44 1.84 1.24
N TRP A 22 -13.63 3.15 1.18
CA TRP A 22 -13.69 3.89 -0.08
C TRP A 22 -12.38 3.76 -0.87
N ILE A 23 -11.22 3.90 -0.20
CA ILE A 23 -9.90 3.68 -0.80
C ILE A 23 -9.74 2.22 -1.22
N GLU A 24 -9.94 1.28 -0.28
CA GLU A 24 -9.75 -0.15 -0.50
C GLU A 24 -10.55 -0.68 -1.68
N SER A 25 -11.82 -0.29 -1.79
CA SER A 25 -12.70 -0.77 -2.86
C SER A 25 -12.23 -0.33 -4.24
N ARG A 26 -11.74 0.91 -4.37
CA ARG A 26 -11.23 1.45 -5.63
C ARG A 26 -9.94 0.79 -6.08
N ILE A 27 -8.98 0.67 -5.17
CA ILE A 27 -7.70 -0.01 -5.42
C ILE A 27 -7.93 -1.49 -5.76
N GLN A 28 -8.79 -2.17 -5.01
CA GLN A 28 -9.11 -3.57 -5.26
C GLN A 28 -9.75 -3.79 -6.64
N GLN A 29 -10.63 -2.89 -7.10
CA GLN A 29 -11.21 -2.97 -8.43
C GLN A 29 -10.13 -2.89 -9.53
N VAL A 30 -9.14 -2.01 -9.37
CA VAL A 30 -8.00 -1.93 -10.29
C VAL A 30 -7.20 -3.23 -10.27
N PHE A 31 -6.81 -3.75 -9.10
CA PHE A 31 -6.07 -5.01 -9.02
C PHE A 31 -6.80 -6.17 -9.71
N GLN A 32 -8.13 -6.26 -9.51
CA GLN A 32 -8.95 -7.29 -10.14
C GLN A 32 -9.05 -7.10 -11.66
N SER A 33 -9.16 -5.86 -12.16
CA SER A 33 -9.21 -5.58 -13.60
C SER A 33 -7.92 -5.97 -14.32
N TRP A 34 -6.78 -5.97 -13.62
CA TRP A 34 -5.49 -6.46 -14.11
C TRP A 34 -5.29 -7.98 -13.92
N GLY A 35 -6.32 -8.71 -13.46
CA GLY A 35 -6.29 -10.17 -13.31
C GLY A 35 -5.61 -10.65 -12.02
N TYR A 36 -5.39 -9.78 -11.05
CA TYR A 36 -4.83 -10.19 -9.74
C TYR A 36 -5.90 -10.85 -8.89
N GLN A 37 -5.53 -11.92 -8.21
CA GLN A 37 -6.38 -12.72 -7.33
C GLN A 37 -6.02 -12.49 -5.87
N ARG A 38 -7.04 -12.42 -5.02
CA ARG A 38 -6.84 -12.16 -3.59
C ARG A 38 -6.19 -13.33 -2.90
N ILE A 39 -5.17 -13.05 -2.10
CA ILE A 39 -4.57 -13.99 -1.17
C ILE A 39 -4.76 -13.51 0.27
N ILE A 40 -4.92 -14.46 1.19
CA ILE A 40 -4.91 -14.21 2.64
C ILE A 40 -3.87 -15.12 3.25
N THR A 41 -2.88 -14.55 3.91
CA THR A 41 -1.85 -15.26 4.68
C THR A 41 -2.13 -15.14 6.18
N PRO A 42 -1.61 -16.06 7.02
CA PRO A 42 -1.77 -15.95 8.48
C PRO A 42 -1.21 -14.64 9.03
N THR A 43 -1.84 -14.12 10.08
CA THR A 43 -1.34 -12.95 10.83
C THR A 43 -0.18 -13.32 11.73
N VAL A 44 -0.21 -14.55 12.27
CA VAL A 44 0.83 -15.10 13.16
C VAL A 44 1.63 -16.13 12.39
N GLU A 45 2.94 -15.98 12.37
CA GLU A 45 3.88 -16.89 11.70
C GLU A 45 5.10 -17.17 12.59
N HIS A 46 5.89 -18.17 12.24
CA HIS A 46 7.18 -18.39 12.89
C HIS A 46 8.14 -17.23 12.61
N LEU A 47 8.79 -16.71 13.65
CA LEU A 47 9.77 -15.61 13.51
C LEU A 47 10.83 -15.94 12.45
N ARG A 48 11.34 -17.16 12.43
CA ARG A 48 12.30 -17.64 11.43
C ARG A 48 11.79 -17.53 10.00
N SER A 49 10.48 -17.74 9.77
CA SER A 49 9.87 -17.58 8.44
C SER A 49 9.76 -16.12 8.05
N LEU A 50 9.39 -15.24 8.97
CA LEU A 50 9.27 -13.81 8.72
C LEU A 50 10.61 -13.14 8.41
N THR A 51 11.72 -13.67 8.94
CA THR A 51 13.04 -13.06 8.84
C THR A 51 13.99 -13.77 7.87
N ALA A 52 13.59 -14.93 7.33
CA ALA A 52 14.45 -15.79 6.50
C ALA A 52 15.01 -15.09 5.25
N GLY A 53 14.23 -14.18 4.63
CA GLY A 53 14.65 -13.45 3.43
C GLY A 53 15.60 -12.28 3.68
N GLY A 54 15.92 -11.97 4.94
CA GLY A 54 16.75 -10.81 5.31
C GLY A 54 16.06 -9.46 5.17
N ALA A 55 14.81 -9.42 4.67
CA ALA A 55 14.03 -8.20 4.49
C ALA A 55 13.54 -7.59 5.81
N VAL A 56 13.32 -8.43 6.80
CA VAL A 56 12.72 -8.08 8.08
C VAL A 56 13.76 -8.21 9.20
N ASP A 57 14.07 -7.09 9.86
CA ASP A 57 14.87 -7.12 11.08
C ASP A 57 14.06 -7.83 12.18
N PRO A 58 14.59 -8.91 12.80
CA PRO A 58 13.93 -9.60 13.91
C PRO A 58 13.48 -8.71 15.05
N LYS A 59 14.19 -7.60 15.28
CA LYS A 59 13.86 -6.61 16.33
C LYS A 59 12.62 -5.79 16.01
N SER A 60 12.27 -5.66 14.72
CA SER A 60 11.06 -4.96 14.27
C SER A 60 9.80 -5.81 14.38
N VAL A 61 9.93 -7.13 14.58
CA VAL A 61 8.79 -8.04 14.71
C VAL A 61 8.22 -8.01 16.12
N ILE A 62 6.90 -7.85 16.22
CA ILE A 62 6.19 -8.03 17.48
C ILE A 62 6.11 -9.53 17.76
N GLN A 63 6.89 -9.98 18.73
CA GLN A 63 7.00 -11.38 19.09
C GLN A 63 5.90 -11.79 20.08
N LEU A 64 5.38 -12.98 19.89
CA LEU A 64 4.38 -13.57 20.77
C LEU A 64 5.01 -14.64 21.63
N HIS A 65 4.76 -14.57 22.93
CA HIS A 65 5.14 -15.64 23.85
C HIS A 65 4.24 -16.84 23.64
N SER A 66 4.85 -17.97 23.34
CA SER A 66 4.19 -19.26 23.17
C SER A 66 4.81 -20.26 24.15
N ASN A 67 4.03 -21.25 24.57
CA ASN A 67 4.52 -22.39 25.34
C ASN A 67 5.35 -23.37 24.50
N SER A 68 5.51 -23.12 23.21
CA SER A 68 6.33 -23.90 22.28
C SER A 68 7.77 -23.36 22.24
N ILE A 69 8.70 -24.21 21.79
CA ILE A 69 10.13 -23.85 21.59
C ILE A 69 10.27 -22.81 20.45
N ASP A 70 9.33 -22.79 19.52
CA ASP A 70 9.35 -21.87 18.37
C ASP A 70 8.81 -20.48 18.76
N ILE A 71 9.57 -19.44 18.43
CA ILE A 71 9.14 -18.06 18.60
C ILE A 71 8.19 -17.70 17.46
N LEU A 72 7.02 -17.21 17.81
CA LEU A 72 6.03 -16.68 16.87
C LEU A 72 6.12 -15.16 16.79
N GLY A 73 5.63 -14.58 15.69
CA GLY A 73 5.55 -13.14 15.52
C GLY A 73 4.33 -12.74 14.71
N LEU A 74 3.91 -11.49 14.87
CA LEU A 74 2.95 -10.86 13.98
C LEU A 74 3.64 -10.48 12.69
N ARG A 75 3.01 -10.70 11.53
CA ARG A 75 3.58 -10.37 10.22
C ARG A 75 3.87 -8.88 10.12
N PRO A 76 5.11 -8.47 9.80
CA PRO A 76 5.47 -7.06 9.63
C PRO A 76 5.28 -6.58 8.18
N GLU A 77 5.05 -7.51 7.24
CA GLU A 77 4.85 -7.26 5.82
C GLU A 77 4.26 -8.52 5.15
N PHE A 78 3.86 -8.43 3.87
CA PHE A 78 3.19 -9.54 3.18
C PHE A 78 4.10 -10.35 2.26
N THR A 79 5.14 -9.75 1.69
CA THR A 79 5.97 -10.36 0.65
C THR A 79 6.61 -11.66 1.12
N ALA A 80 7.19 -11.71 2.32
CA ALA A 80 7.76 -12.92 2.91
C ALA A 80 6.70 -14.00 3.14
N SER A 81 5.52 -13.62 3.66
CA SER A 81 4.41 -14.55 3.88
C SER A 81 3.89 -15.16 2.57
N ILE A 82 3.80 -14.36 1.50
CA ILE A 82 3.35 -14.78 0.17
C ILE A 82 4.44 -15.64 -0.48
N ALA A 83 5.71 -15.22 -0.42
CA ALA A 83 6.85 -16.00 -0.93
C ALA A 83 6.87 -17.40 -0.30
N ARG A 84 6.73 -17.50 1.03
CA ARG A 84 6.63 -18.78 1.74
C ARG A 84 5.44 -19.63 1.25
N ALA A 85 4.26 -19.00 1.09
CA ALA A 85 3.05 -19.73 0.71
C ALA A 85 3.13 -20.31 -0.72
N TYR A 86 3.82 -19.63 -1.62
CA TYR A 86 3.88 -20.01 -3.04
C TYR A 86 5.15 -20.75 -3.43
N ALA A 87 6.29 -20.54 -2.77
CA ALA A 87 7.54 -21.21 -3.11
C ALA A 87 7.39 -22.75 -3.12
N ALA A 88 6.76 -23.33 -2.09
CA ALA A 88 6.50 -24.75 -2.03
C ALA A 88 5.51 -25.25 -3.10
N ARG A 89 4.53 -24.42 -3.48
CA ARG A 89 3.52 -24.75 -4.50
C ARG A 89 4.10 -24.72 -5.91
N LEU A 90 4.97 -23.77 -6.21
CA LEU A 90 5.70 -23.69 -7.47
C LEU A 90 6.65 -24.90 -7.60
N GLY A 91 7.37 -25.25 -6.54
CA GLY A 91 8.28 -26.39 -6.51
C GLY A 91 7.61 -27.76 -6.68
N SER A 92 6.35 -27.89 -6.28
CA SER A 92 5.55 -29.12 -6.45
C SER A 92 4.71 -29.12 -7.72
N HIS A 93 4.86 -28.13 -8.61
CA HIS A 93 4.04 -27.94 -9.83
C HIS A 93 2.52 -27.81 -9.59
N VAL A 94 2.12 -27.49 -8.36
CA VAL A 94 0.70 -27.22 -8.01
C VAL A 94 0.27 -25.82 -8.50
N ALA A 95 1.21 -24.89 -8.58
CA ALA A 95 0.99 -23.57 -9.16
C ALA A 95 1.82 -23.38 -10.43
N THR A 96 1.29 -22.63 -11.39
CA THR A 96 1.98 -22.25 -12.63
C THR A 96 2.43 -20.79 -12.57
N CYS A 97 3.45 -20.42 -13.33
CA CYS A 97 3.88 -19.03 -13.49
C CYS A 97 3.23 -18.41 -14.75
N PRO A 98 3.00 -17.08 -14.77
CA PRO A 98 3.11 -16.17 -13.63
C PRO A 98 1.92 -16.25 -12.69
N GLN A 99 2.11 -15.88 -11.41
CA GLN A 99 1.05 -15.73 -10.42
C GLN A 99 0.84 -14.24 -10.12
N ARG A 100 -0.39 -13.76 -10.27
CA ARG A 100 -0.83 -12.41 -9.94
C ARG A 100 -1.65 -12.43 -8.67
N LEU A 101 -1.09 -11.90 -7.60
CA LEU A 101 -1.69 -11.95 -6.26
C LEU A 101 -1.85 -10.54 -5.71
N TYR A 102 -2.99 -10.27 -5.03
CA TYR A 102 -3.14 -9.05 -4.26
C TYR A 102 -3.60 -9.34 -2.84
N TYR A 103 -3.28 -8.42 -1.93
CA TYR A 103 -3.69 -8.46 -0.53
C TYR A 103 -4.20 -7.11 -0.06
N ASN A 104 -5.00 -7.15 1.00
CA ASN A 104 -5.45 -5.97 1.73
C ASN A 104 -5.71 -6.42 3.19
N ALA A 105 -4.81 -6.05 4.09
CA ALA A 105 -4.90 -6.38 5.51
C ALA A 105 -3.84 -5.65 6.36
N ASN A 106 -3.86 -5.93 7.66
CA ASN A 106 -2.99 -5.31 8.65
C ASN A 106 -1.59 -5.94 8.66
N VAL A 107 -0.60 -5.11 8.91
CA VAL A 107 0.77 -5.47 9.27
C VAL A 107 1.14 -4.86 10.61
N PHE A 108 2.10 -5.47 11.30
CA PHE A 108 2.47 -5.11 12.65
C PHE A 108 3.98 -4.96 12.77
N ARG A 109 4.46 -3.74 12.97
CA ARG A 109 5.90 -3.48 13.00
C ARG A 109 6.28 -2.48 14.08
N ARG A 110 7.27 -2.84 14.91
CA ARG A 110 7.90 -1.88 15.79
C ARG A 110 8.77 -0.92 14.98
N ARG A 111 8.46 0.36 15.08
CA ARG A 111 9.26 1.43 14.47
C ARG A 111 9.75 2.37 15.58
N ALA A 112 11.04 2.67 15.61
CA ALA A 112 11.65 3.51 16.65
C ALA A 112 11.00 4.92 16.74
N ASN A 113 10.45 5.42 15.64
CA ASN A 113 9.92 6.79 15.54
C ASN A 113 8.44 6.81 15.09
N SER A 114 7.71 5.71 15.19
CA SER A 114 6.29 5.66 14.81
C SER A 114 5.40 5.52 16.04
N ASN A 115 4.33 6.30 16.06
CA ASN A 115 3.30 6.19 17.08
C ASN A 115 2.30 5.04 16.78
N SER A 116 2.52 4.26 15.71
CA SER A 116 1.64 3.14 15.36
C SER A 116 2.46 1.88 15.10
N GLU A 117 2.14 0.81 15.85
CA GLU A 117 2.70 -0.54 15.64
C GLU A 117 1.86 -1.35 14.64
N GLU A 118 0.61 -0.96 14.38
CA GLU A 118 -0.31 -1.55 13.42
C GLU A 118 -0.54 -0.59 12.26
N SER A 119 -0.52 -1.09 11.03
CA SER A 119 -0.86 -0.33 9.83
C SER A 119 -1.59 -1.21 8.81
N PHE A 120 -2.38 -0.57 7.94
CA PHE A 120 -3.12 -1.25 6.88
C PHE A 120 -2.38 -1.11 5.55
N GLN A 121 -2.21 -2.22 4.86
CA GLN A 121 -1.56 -2.25 3.55
C GLN A 121 -2.44 -2.93 2.51
N ALA A 122 -2.51 -2.34 1.32
CA ALA A 122 -2.96 -2.99 0.10
C ALA A 122 -1.77 -3.14 -0.85
N GLY A 123 -1.65 -4.27 -1.53
CA GLY A 123 -0.52 -4.46 -2.43
C GLY A 123 -0.69 -5.65 -3.35
N VAL A 124 0.25 -5.78 -4.27
CA VAL A 124 0.30 -6.86 -5.27
C VAL A 124 1.66 -7.51 -5.31
N GLU A 125 1.67 -8.79 -5.68
CA GLU A 125 2.87 -9.57 -5.95
C GLU A 125 2.70 -10.31 -7.28
N LEU A 126 3.60 -10.07 -8.22
CA LEU A 126 3.72 -10.77 -9.50
C LEU A 126 4.89 -11.75 -9.40
N LEU A 127 4.57 -13.03 -9.27
CA LEU A 127 5.55 -14.09 -9.04
C LEU A 127 5.83 -14.89 -10.31
N GLY A 128 7.09 -15.17 -10.57
CA GLY A 128 7.53 -15.97 -11.71
C GLY A 128 7.48 -15.22 -13.04
N ALA A 129 7.61 -13.89 -13.03
CA ALA A 129 7.65 -13.05 -14.22
C ALA A 129 8.86 -12.11 -14.19
N SER A 130 9.55 -12.00 -15.32
CA SER A 130 10.73 -11.18 -15.49
C SER A 130 10.64 -10.29 -16.73
N GLY A 131 11.55 -9.33 -16.82
CA GLY A 131 11.70 -8.47 -17.99
C GLY A 131 10.79 -7.25 -18.01
N LEU A 132 10.90 -6.49 -19.10
CA LEU A 132 10.31 -5.18 -19.26
C LEU A 132 8.79 -5.15 -19.07
N LEU A 133 8.08 -6.18 -19.56
CA LEU A 133 6.62 -6.25 -19.43
C LEU A 133 6.17 -6.45 -17.99
N ALA A 134 6.91 -7.25 -17.21
CA ALA A 134 6.58 -7.47 -15.80
C ALA A 134 6.83 -6.21 -14.96
N ASP A 135 7.96 -5.53 -15.17
CA ASP A 135 8.30 -4.30 -14.47
C ASP A 135 7.33 -3.16 -14.88
N GLY A 136 7.01 -3.07 -16.18
CA GLY A 136 6.03 -2.12 -16.70
C GLY A 136 4.62 -2.38 -16.16
N GLU A 137 4.17 -3.64 -16.10
CA GLU A 137 2.86 -4.01 -15.52
C GLU A 137 2.73 -3.47 -14.09
N ILE A 138 3.72 -3.67 -13.25
CA ILE A 138 3.70 -3.24 -11.85
C ILE A 138 3.66 -1.73 -11.71
N LEU A 139 4.47 -0.99 -12.48
CA LEU A 139 4.47 0.47 -12.42
C LEU A 139 3.15 1.07 -12.93
N LEU A 140 2.61 0.54 -14.04
CA LEU A 140 1.35 1.01 -14.62
C LEU A 140 0.15 0.67 -13.73
N LEU A 141 0.12 -0.54 -13.14
CA LEU A 141 -0.90 -0.93 -12.18
C LEU A 141 -0.91 -0.03 -10.95
N LEU A 142 0.27 0.31 -10.43
CA LEU A 142 0.40 1.26 -9.33
C LEU A 142 -0.14 2.64 -9.72
N ALA A 143 0.26 3.16 -10.87
CA ALA A 143 -0.21 4.46 -11.38
C ALA A 143 -1.73 4.50 -11.52
N GLU A 144 -2.34 3.49 -12.16
CA GLU A 144 -3.80 3.39 -12.30
C GLU A 144 -4.50 3.31 -10.95
N SER A 145 -3.90 2.62 -9.96
CA SER A 145 -4.45 2.54 -8.60
C SER A 145 -4.50 3.89 -7.90
N LEU A 146 -3.45 4.71 -8.08
CA LEU A 146 -3.38 6.05 -7.51
C LEU A 146 -4.30 7.05 -8.24
N ASP A 147 -4.39 6.95 -9.56
CA ASP A 147 -5.31 7.76 -10.35
C ASP A 147 -6.79 7.39 -10.05
N ARG A 148 -7.08 6.12 -9.77
CA ARG A 148 -8.43 5.65 -9.42
C ARG A 148 -8.94 6.21 -8.09
N VAL A 149 -8.06 6.52 -7.16
CA VAL A 149 -8.39 7.21 -5.91
C VAL A 149 -8.22 8.73 -6.02
N GLU A 150 -7.90 9.24 -7.21
CA GLU A 150 -7.74 10.67 -7.51
C GLU A 150 -6.66 11.33 -6.62
N LEU A 151 -5.54 10.60 -6.36
CA LEU A 151 -4.45 11.15 -5.57
C LEU A 151 -3.80 12.33 -6.31
N PRO A 152 -3.75 13.54 -5.72
CA PRO A 152 -3.15 14.69 -6.37
C PRO A 152 -1.62 14.65 -6.34
N ASP A 153 -0.96 15.24 -7.32
CA ASP A 153 0.46 15.62 -7.32
C ASP A 153 1.45 14.53 -6.86
N TRP A 154 1.12 13.24 -7.13
CA TRP A 154 1.99 12.14 -6.78
C TRP A 154 3.14 11.96 -7.79
N GLN A 155 4.29 11.52 -7.31
CA GLN A 155 5.47 11.20 -8.10
C GLN A 155 6.06 9.85 -7.73
N ILE A 156 6.49 9.07 -8.73
CA ILE A 156 7.29 7.87 -8.53
C ILE A 156 8.77 8.27 -8.52
N ILE A 157 9.47 7.88 -7.47
CA ILE A 157 10.93 7.91 -7.40
C ILE A 157 11.39 6.51 -7.76
N LEU A 158 12.01 6.37 -8.93
CA LEU A 158 12.46 5.10 -9.51
C LEU A 158 13.97 4.97 -9.40
N GLY A 159 14.45 3.87 -8.84
CA GLY A 159 15.84 3.46 -8.85
C GLY A 159 16.02 2.07 -9.49
N ASP A 160 17.24 1.62 -9.61
CA ASP A 160 17.57 0.22 -9.96
C ASP A 160 18.72 -0.28 -9.09
N ALA A 161 18.44 -1.26 -8.24
CA ALA A 161 19.40 -1.80 -7.28
C ALA A 161 20.61 -2.47 -7.96
N ARG A 162 20.43 -3.04 -9.17
CA ARG A 162 21.53 -3.65 -9.93
C ARG A 162 22.46 -2.56 -10.47
N LEU A 163 21.89 -1.54 -11.11
CA LEU A 163 22.67 -0.45 -11.68
C LEU A 163 23.37 0.34 -10.57
N THR A 164 22.68 0.67 -9.49
CA THR A 164 23.27 1.33 -8.31
C THR A 164 24.38 0.49 -7.69
N GLY A 165 24.17 -0.82 -7.55
CA GLY A 165 25.18 -1.75 -7.07
C GLY A 165 26.42 -1.77 -7.98
N ALA A 166 26.21 -1.91 -9.29
CA ALA A 166 27.29 -1.91 -10.27
C ALA A 166 28.08 -0.59 -10.30
N LEU A 167 27.39 0.54 -10.16
CA LEU A 167 28.04 1.85 -10.02
C LEU A 167 28.88 1.95 -8.74
N LEU A 168 28.37 1.45 -7.61
CA LEU A 168 29.15 1.40 -6.36
C LEU A 168 30.36 0.47 -6.45
N ASP A 169 30.25 -0.62 -7.21
CA ASP A 169 31.34 -1.57 -7.38
C ASP A 169 32.53 -1.02 -8.18
N LEU A 170 32.35 0.07 -8.90
CA LEU A 170 33.44 0.81 -9.55
C LEU A 170 34.32 1.58 -8.55
N LEU A 171 33.81 1.83 -7.33
CA LEU A 171 34.61 2.42 -6.26
C LEU A 171 35.58 1.36 -5.67
N PRO A 172 36.78 1.77 -5.21
CA PRO A 172 37.64 0.89 -4.44
C PRO A 172 36.94 0.37 -3.19
N GLU A 173 37.08 -0.93 -2.90
CA GLU A 173 36.33 -1.66 -1.86
C GLU A 173 36.34 -0.95 -0.49
N GLN A 174 37.49 -0.41 -0.11
CA GLN A 174 37.70 0.30 1.17
C GLN A 174 36.83 1.55 1.34
N TYR A 175 36.31 2.14 0.26
CA TYR A 175 35.47 3.36 0.31
C TYR A 175 33.98 3.09 0.11
N ARG A 176 33.61 1.93 -0.47
CA ARG A 176 32.21 1.60 -0.85
C ARG A 176 31.22 1.76 0.28
N ALA A 177 31.51 1.19 1.44
CA ALA A 177 30.59 1.23 2.58
C ALA A 177 30.33 2.66 3.07
N LYS A 178 31.37 3.48 3.13
CA LYS A 178 31.31 4.87 3.60
C LYS A 178 30.56 5.75 2.58
N VAL A 179 30.88 5.62 1.30
CA VAL A 179 30.16 6.34 0.23
C VAL A 179 28.71 5.90 0.17
N ARG A 180 28.41 4.58 0.22
CA ARG A 180 27.04 4.05 0.26
C ARG A 180 26.20 4.66 1.40
N GLN A 181 26.77 4.81 2.60
CA GLN A 181 26.07 5.40 3.74
C GLN A 181 25.70 6.88 3.50
N SER A 182 26.58 7.65 2.87
CA SER A 182 26.31 9.06 2.57
C SER A 182 25.37 9.22 1.37
N LEU A 183 25.46 8.36 0.35
CA LEU A 183 24.52 8.30 -0.77
C LEU A 183 23.08 8.04 -0.26
N ALA A 184 22.90 7.05 0.63
CA ALA A 184 21.60 6.73 1.20
C ALA A 184 20.96 7.89 1.97
N LYS A 185 21.75 8.86 2.41
CA LYS A 185 21.29 10.08 3.10
C LYS A 185 21.27 11.31 2.18
N LEU A 186 21.66 11.16 0.93
CA LEU A 186 21.91 12.27 -0.02
C LEU A 186 22.86 13.32 0.56
N ASP A 187 23.84 12.89 1.39
CA ASP A 187 24.74 13.76 2.10
C ASP A 187 25.98 14.08 1.22
N ARG A 188 25.78 15.02 0.30
CA ARG A 188 26.81 15.51 -0.61
C ARG A 188 27.97 16.18 0.12
N ILE A 189 27.67 16.86 1.25
CA ILE A 189 28.68 17.54 2.07
C ILE A 189 29.60 16.50 2.70
N ALA A 190 29.04 15.47 3.34
CA ALA A 190 29.84 14.40 3.92
C ALA A 190 30.78 13.73 2.89
N ILE A 191 30.30 13.53 1.64
CA ILE A 191 31.16 12.98 0.57
C ILE A 191 32.28 13.95 0.20
N SER A 192 32.00 15.25 0.09
CA SER A 192 33.01 16.25 -0.25
C SER A 192 34.11 16.39 0.81
N GLU A 193 33.78 16.14 2.08
CA GLU A 193 34.68 16.21 3.24
C GLU A 193 35.40 14.87 3.51
N MET A 194 35.03 13.78 2.82
CA MET A 194 35.73 12.51 2.97
C MET A 194 37.18 12.61 2.49
N ASP A 195 38.08 11.96 3.23
CA ASP A 195 39.44 11.73 2.80
C ASP A 195 39.47 10.63 1.70
N LEU A 196 39.27 11.05 0.46
CA LEU A 196 39.24 10.23 -0.75
C LEU A 196 40.21 10.80 -1.77
N PRO A 197 40.84 9.95 -2.61
CA PRO A 197 41.52 10.41 -3.81
C PRO A 197 40.59 11.28 -4.68
N GLU A 198 41.11 12.31 -5.32
CA GLU A 198 40.31 13.32 -6.06
C GLU A 198 39.41 12.69 -7.14
N ASP A 199 39.92 11.69 -7.87
CA ASP A 199 39.17 10.95 -8.87
C ASP A 199 38.02 10.13 -8.26
N VAL A 200 38.23 9.47 -7.12
CA VAL A 200 37.21 8.72 -6.36
C VAL A 200 36.18 9.67 -5.78
N LYS A 201 36.61 10.81 -5.24
CA LYS A 201 35.74 11.86 -4.70
C LYS A 201 34.85 12.44 -5.79
N GLY A 202 35.43 12.80 -6.93
CA GLY A 202 34.69 13.30 -8.09
C GLY A 202 33.63 12.32 -8.56
N TYR A 203 33.95 11.04 -8.63
CA TYR A 203 33.00 9.99 -8.98
C TYR A 203 31.89 9.81 -7.93
N ALA A 204 32.24 9.80 -6.64
CA ALA A 204 31.24 9.67 -5.58
C ALA A 204 30.25 10.86 -5.55
N LEU A 205 30.71 12.07 -5.86
CA LEU A 205 29.86 13.25 -6.02
C LEU A 205 28.96 13.14 -7.26
N GLU A 206 29.51 12.62 -8.39
CA GLU A 206 28.71 12.34 -9.59
C GLU A 206 27.55 11.37 -9.28
N LEU A 207 27.79 10.31 -8.47
CA LEU A 207 26.76 9.36 -8.08
C LEU A 207 25.61 10.01 -7.30
N VAL A 208 25.89 10.93 -6.37
CA VAL A 208 24.84 11.66 -5.63
C VAL A 208 23.97 12.49 -6.57
N ASP A 209 24.56 13.02 -7.63
CA ASP A 209 23.91 13.91 -8.59
C ASP A 209 23.14 13.13 -9.68
N LEU A 210 23.20 11.77 -9.71
CA LEU A 210 22.41 10.91 -10.63
C LEU A 210 20.93 10.84 -10.19
N ARG A 211 20.32 11.99 -10.05
CA ARG A 211 18.93 12.17 -9.62
C ARG A 211 18.27 13.31 -10.41
N GLY A 212 17.00 13.17 -10.73
CA GLY A 212 16.18 14.19 -11.38
C GLY A 212 15.30 13.67 -12.51
N LYS A 213 15.02 14.50 -13.50
CA LYS A 213 14.22 14.09 -14.66
C LYS A 213 14.92 12.95 -15.41
N PRO A 214 14.18 11.90 -15.84
CA PRO A 214 14.78 10.73 -16.48
C PRO A 214 15.73 11.05 -17.63
N LYS A 215 15.36 11.97 -18.51
CA LYS A 215 16.19 12.40 -19.66
C LYS A 215 17.55 12.96 -19.24
N ASP A 216 17.57 13.75 -18.18
CA ASP A 216 18.81 14.41 -17.71
C ASP A 216 19.74 13.37 -17.08
N VAL A 217 19.19 12.47 -16.25
CA VAL A 217 19.96 11.39 -15.60
C VAL A 217 20.52 10.42 -16.66
N LEU A 218 19.68 9.96 -17.60
CA LEU A 218 20.11 9.08 -18.69
C LEU A 218 21.16 9.72 -19.57
N SER A 219 21.07 11.03 -19.85
CA SER A 219 22.10 11.77 -20.58
C SER A 219 23.43 11.79 -19.83
N ARG A 220 23.42 12.04 -18.52
CA ARG A 220 24.63 12.00 -17.67
C ARG A 220 25.25 10.61 -17.66
N LEU A 221 24.44 9.55 -17.50
CA LEU A 221 24.92 8.17 -17.57
C LEU A 221 25.58 7.85 -18.91
N SER A 222 24.99 8.29 -20.02
CA SER A 222 25.52 8.00 -21.35
C SER A 222 26.82 8.74 -21.67
N THR A 223 27.09 9.85 -20.99
CA THR A 223 28.32 10.68 -21.18
C THR A 223 29.39 10.39 -20.12
N SER A 224 29.04 9.69 -19.04
CA SER A 224 29.99 9.34 -17.98
C SER A 224 31.01 8.31 -18.46
N LYS A 225 32.26 8.55 -18.17
CA LYS A 225 33.37 7.62 -18.46
C LYS A 225 33.31 6.32 -17.68
N TRP A 226 32.49 6.28 -16.60
CA TRP A 226 32.40 5.15 -15.68
C TRP A 226 31.38 4.10 -16.12
N THR A 227 30.49 4.41 -17.05
CA THR A 227 29.34 3.58 -17.41
C THR A 227 29.56 2.71 -18.66
N SER A 228 30.75 2.70 -19.23
CA SER A 228 31.06 1.96 -20.49
C SER A 228 30.76 0.45 -20.41
N GLY A 229 30.81 -0.14 -19.21
CA GLY A 229 30.48 -1.54 -18.96
C GLY A 229 29.01 -1.81 -18.59
N LEU A 230 28.16 -0.78 -18.45
CA LEU A 230 26.79 -0.87 -17.92
C LEU A 230 25.73 -0.55 -18.98
N THR A 231 26.09 -0.69 -20.25
CA THR A 231 25.21 -0.33 -21.39
C THR A 231 23.91 -1.14 -21.42
N GLY A 232 23.94 -2.40 -20.98
CA GLY A 232 22.76 -3.27 -20.91
C GLY A 232 21.73 -2.79 -19.88
N GLU A 233 22.19 -2.50 -18.68
CA GLU A 233 21.36 -2.01 -17.57
C GLU A 233 20.77 -0.64 -17.88
N ILE A 234 21.57 0.27 -18.43
CA ILE A 234 21.14 1.61 -18.86
C ILE A 234 20.10 1.51 -19.98
N SER A 235 20.32 0.63 -20.97
CA SER A 235 19.37 0.42 -22.06
C SER A 235 18.05 -0.16 -21.56
N TYR A 236 18.10 -1.10 -20.61
CA TYR A 236 16.91 -1.65 -19.99
C TYR A 236 16.09 -0.57 -19.26
N LEU A 237 16.76 0.22 -18.41
CA LEU A 237 16.13 1.30 -17.66
C LEU A 237 15.52 2.35 -18.61
N LYS A 238 16.23 2.70 -19.69
CA LYS A 238 15.71 3.58 -20.74
C LYS A 238 14.44 3.00 -21.36
N SER A 239 14.45 1.72 -21.75
CA SER A 239 13.27 1.07 -22.35
C SER A 239 12.07 1.05 -21.40
N LEU A 240 12.30 0.91 -20.09
CA LEU A 240 11.24 0.97 -19.09
C LEU A 240 10.65 2.38 -18.96
N ILE A 241 11.52 3.40 -19.01
CA ILE A 241 11.08 4.80 -18.98
C ILE A 241 10.32 5.15 -20.27
N ASP A 242 10.81 4.72 -21.44
CA ASP A 242 10.14 4.92 -22.73
C ASP A 242 8.75 4.26 -22.73
N LEU A 243 8.61 3.05 -22.16
CA LEU A 243 7.34 2.37 -21.97
C LEU A 243 6.39 3.18 -21.07
N TRP A 244 6.90 3.65 -19.93
CA TRP A 244 6.13 4.51 -19.01
C TRP A 244 5.64 5.79 -19.67
N GLU A 245 6.53 6.50 -20.39
CA GLU A 245 6.19 7.75 -21.06
C GLU A 245 5.20 7.57 -22.22
N SER A 246 5.21 6.40 -22.89
CA SER A 246 4.29 6.12 -24.00
C SER A 246 2.88 5.75 -23.56
N THR A 247 2.72 5.26 -22.32
CA THR A 247 1.44 4.71 -21.81
C THR A 247 0.74 5.62 -20.81
N ASN A 248 1.41 6.62 -20.27
CA ASN A 248 0.89 7.45 -19.18
C ASN A 248 0.77 8.93 -19.60
N GLN A 249 -0.42 9.50 -19.46
CA GLN A 249 -0.61 10.95 -19.62
C GLN A 249 0.08 11.67 -18.43
N ASN A 250 0.89 12.69 -18.73
CA ASN A 250 1.77 13.41 -17.75
C ASN A 250 2.92 12.57 -17.18
N ALA A 251 3.33 11.51 -17.88
CA ALA A 251 4.37 10.57 -17.43
C ALA A 251 5.69 11.24 -17.03
N SER A 252 6.12 12.26 -17.81
CA SER A 252 7.41 12.94 -17.60
C SER A 252 7.49 13.76 -16.31
N ASP A 253 6.36 14.25 -15.80
CA ASP A 253 6.32 15.05 -14.57
C ASP A 253 6.09 14.18 -13.33
N ARG A 254 5.63 12.94 -13.53
CA ARG A 254 5.34 11.97 -12.47
C ARG A 254 6.48 11.01 -12.16
N LEU A 255 7.58 11.04 -12.91
CA LEU A 255 8.71 10.14 -12.73
C LEU A 255 9.99 10.91 -12.42
N ILE A 256 10.60 10.60 -11.29
CA ILE A 256 11.96 11.01 -10.90
C ILE A 256 12.83 9.76 -10.97
N LEU A 257 13.91 9.81 -11.73
CA LEU A 257 14.94 8.79 -11.72
C LEU A 257 15.96 9.13 -10.64
N ASP A 258 16.22 8.21 -9.72
CA ASP A 258 17.18 8.40 -8.63
C ASP A 258 18.03 7.14 -8.44
N LEU A 259 19.26 7.16 -8.95
CA LEU A 259 20.20 6.05 -8.82
C LEU A 259 21.00 6.08 -7.50
N SER A 260 20.80 7.11 -6.67
CA SER A 260 21.28 7.11 -5.29
C SER A 260 20.25 6.48 -4.34
N PHE A 261 19.02 6.21 -4.84
CA PHE A 261 17.94 5.65 -4.06
C PHE A 261 18.24 4.21 -3.66
N MET A 262 18.63 4.04 -2.40
CA MET A 262 18.91 2.75 -1.80
C MET A 262 17.85 2.46 -0.75
N GLN A 263 16.91 1.59 -1.11
CA GLN A 263 15.92 1.11 -0.16
C GLN A 263 16.58 0.31 0.97
N THR A 264 15.91 0.29 2.12
CA THR A 264 16.34 -0.36 3.36
C THR A 264 16.43 -1.89 3.23
N PHE A 265 15.96 -2.46 2.10
CA PHE A 265 15.87 -3.91 1.92
C PHE A 265 16.94 -4.41 0.94
N ASP A 266 17.95 -5.08 1.47
CA ASP A 266 19.04 -5.68 0.69
C ASP A 266 18.59 -6.84 -0.25
N TYR A 267 17.29 -7.19 -0.29
CA TYR A 267 16.77 -8.27 -1.13
C TYR A 267 16.33 -7.85 -2.53
N TYR A 268 16.26 -6.54 -2.82
CA TYR A 268 15.91 -6.07 -4.16
C TYR A 268 17.01 -6.39 -5.17
N THR A 269 16.59 -6.90 -6.35
CA THR A 269 17.48 -7.41 -7.40
C THR A 269 17.31 -6.70 -8.74
N GLY A 270 16.51 -5.65 -8.81
CA GLY A 270 16.19 -4.90 -10.02
C GLY A 270 15.66 -3.52 -9.69
N ILE A 271 14.62 -3.08 -10.41
CA ILE A 271 14.00 -1.79 -10.11
C ILE A 271 13.48 -1.74 -8.69
N VAL A 272 13.60 -0.57 -8.10
CA VAL A 272 13.04 -0.21 -6.79
C VAL A 272 12.34 1.13 -6.95
N PHE A 273 11.23 1.32 -6.25
CA PHE A 273 10.49 2.56 -6.36
C PHE A 273 9.69 2.87 -5.10
N GLU A 274 9.44 4.17 -4.92
CA GLU A 274 8.47 4.66 -3.95
C GLU A 274 7.60 5.74 -4.59
N VAL A 275 6.43 5.95 -4.04
CA VAL A 275 5.54 7.04 -4.44
C VAL A 275 5.49 8.07 -3.34
N ALA A 276 5.92 9.27 -3.67
CA ALA A 276 5.80 10.44 -2.82
C ALA A 276 4.58 11.28 -3.23
N CYS A 277 3.82 11.72 -2.24
CA CYS A 277 2.75 12.70 -2.39
C CYS A 277 2.81 13.66 -1.20
N ASN A 278 3.08 14.94 -1.48
CA ASN A 278 3.35 15.91 -0.41
C ASN A 278 4.47 15.44 0.53
N ASN A 279 4.16 15.25 1.82
CA ASN A 279 5.11 14.79 2.84
C ASN A 279 4.97 13.29 3.17
N TYR A 280 4.22 12.53 2.37
CA TYR A 280 3.92 11.12 2.61
C TYR A 280 4.59 10.24 1.55
N VAL A 281 5.11 9.09 1.98
CA VAL A 281 5.47 7.97 1.10
C VAL A 281 4.30 7.00 1.11
N VAL A 282 3.42 7.12 0.11
CA VAL A 282 2.15 6.40 0.07
C VAL A 282 2.28 4.97 -0.46
N ALA A 283 3.31 4.68 -1.24
CA ALA A 283 3.58 3.33 -1.76
C ALA A 283 5.07 3.08 -1.92
N GLN A 284 5.45 1.81 -1.90
CA GLN A 284 6.82 1.36 -2.15
C GLN A 284 6.82 -0.03 -2.77
N GLY A 285 7.84 -0.34 -3.57
CA GLY A 285 7.95 -1.64 -4.21
C GLY A 285 9.27 -1.85 -4.93
N GLY A 286 9.37 -3.01 -5.60
CA GLY A 286 10.56 -3.35 -6.39
C GLY A 286 10.63 -4.83 -6.72
N ARG A 287 11.69 -5.21 -7.45
CA ARG A 287 11.98 -6.57 -7.92
C ARG A 287 12.86 -7.33 -6.92
N TYR A 288 12.46 -8.56 -6.59
CA TYR A 288 13.10 -9.39 -5.56
C TYR A 288 13.23 -10.86 -6.01
N ASP A 289 13.97 -11.12 -7.07
CA ASP A 289 14.05 -12.40 -7.75
C ASP A 289 14.58 -13.57 -6.88
N ARG A 290 15.33 -13.27 -5.81
CA ARG A 290 15.96 -14.28 -4.95
C ARG A 290 15.09 -14.70 -3.76
N LEU A 291 14.10 -13.93 -3.40
CA LEU A 291 13.36 -14.14 -2.15
C LEU A 291 12.61 -15.46 -2.10
N LEU A 292 11.95 -15.85 -3.19
CA LEU A 292 11.23 -17.12 -3.24
C LEU A 292 12.16 -18.33 -3.06
N GLY A 293 13.39 -18.24 -3.54
CA GLY A 293 14.40 -19.29 -3.37
C GLY A 293 14.69 -19.63 -1.91
N VAL A 294 14.62 -18.65 -1.02
CA VAL A 294 14.83 -18.85 0.43
C VAL A 294 13.79 -19.79 1.03
N TYR A 295 12.58 -19.76 0.50
CA TYR A 295 11.45 -20.59 0.97
C TYR A 295 11.24 -21.86 0.12
N HIS A 296 11.93 -21.97 -1.01
CA HIS A 296 11.76 -23.09 -1.92
C HIS A 296 12.55 -24.32 -1.41
N PRO A 297 11.95 -25.54 -1.35
CA PRO A 297 12.62 -26.73 -0.82
C PRO A 297 13.95 -27.08 -1.51
N GLN A 298 14.10 -26.71 -2.79
CA GLN A 298 15.31 -26.93 -3.61
C GLN A 298 16.08 -25.63 -3.90
N ASN A 299 15.80 -24.54 -3.18
CA ASN A 299 16.42 -23.22 -3.37
C ASN A 299 16.26 -22.65 -4.80
N VAL A 300 15.19 -23.00 -5.51
CA VAL A 300 14.91 -22.45 -6.84
C VAL A 300 14.33 -21.06 -6.71
N SER A 301 15.00 -20.08 -7.33
CA SER A 301 14.55 -18.70 -7.38
C SER A 301 13.54 -18.50 -8.51
N TYR A 302 12.55 -17.65 -8.26
CA TYR A 302 11.55 -17.22 -9.25
C TYR A 302 11.56 -15.70 -9.33
N PRO A 303 11.75 -15.11 -10.54
CA PRO A 303 11.68 -13.68 -10.71
C PRO A 303 10.36 -13.12 -10.17
N SER A 304 10.45 -12.11 -9.34
CA SER A 304 9.27 -11.58 -8.66
C SER A 304 9.37 -10.09 -8.44
N ILE A 305 8.23 -9.42 -8.55
CA ILE A 305 8.12 -7.97 -8.35
C ILE A 305 6.77 -7.65 -7.73
N GLY A 306 6.72 -6.63 -6.86
CA GLY A 306 5.48 -6.21 -6.24
C GLY A 306 5.57 -4.83 -5.62
N PHE A 307 4.45 -4.35 -5.09
CA PHE A 307 4.39 -3.13 -4.31
C PHE A 307 3.37 -3.23 -3.17
N CYS A 308 3.56 -2.37 -2.18
CA CYS A 308 2.56 -2.11 -1.15
C CYS A 308 2.19 -0.63 -1.12
N ILE A 309 0.92 -0.35 -0.88
CA ILE A 309 0.35 0.97 -0.58
C ILE A 309 0.05 1.02 0.91
N ASN A 310 0.56 2.05 1.60
CA ASN A 310 0.23 2.34 2.99
C ASN A 310 -1.10 3.13 3.01
N LEU A 311 -2.14 2.50 3.53
CA LEU A 311 -3.49 3.08 3.47
C LEU A 311 -3.66 4.28 4.41
N GLU A 312 -2.94 4.34 5.53
CA GLU A 312 -2.97 5.50 6.43
C GLU A 312 -2.32 6.72 5.78
N ASP A 313 -1.12 6.57 5.20
CA ASP A 313 -0.44 7.67 4.52
C ASP A 313 -1.22 8.12 3.30
N LEU A 314 -1.81 7.18 2.55
CA LEU A 314 -2.70 7.49 1.42
C LEU A 314 -3.97 8.22 1.88
N GLN A 315 -4.60 7.80 2.99
CA GLN A 315 -5.75 8.47 3.57
C GLN A 315 -5.41 9.91 3.98
N GLN A 316 -4.24 10.14 4.58
CA GLN A 316 -3.78 11.48 4.92
C GLN A 316 -3.54 12.34 3.69
N ALA A 317 -2.96 11.78 2.63
CA ALA A 317 -2.73 12.50 1.38
C ALA A 317 -4.04 12.85 0.64
N LEU A 318 -5.08 12.04 0.80
CA LEU A 318 -6.40 12.18 0.14
C LEU A 318 -7.42 13.02 0.90
N GLN A 319 -7.15 13.59 2.05
CA GLN A 319 -8.12 14.20 2.99
C GLN A 319 -9.34 14.87 2.35
N LYS A 320 -9.13 15.67 1.29
CA LYS A 320 -10.18 16.46 0.63
C LYS A 320 -11.08 15.65 -0.30
N GLN A 321 -10.58 14.53 -0.82
CA GLN A 321 -11.28 13.64 -1.77
C GLN A 321 -12.11 12.57 -1.07
N LEU A 322 -11.84 12.32 0.21
CA LEU A 322 -12.53 11.30 0.98
C LEU A 322 -13.95 11.70 1.37
N PRO A 323 -14.87 10.75 1.56
CA PRO A 323 -16.17 11.02 2.14
C PRO A 323 -16.04 11.79 3.45
N GLN A 324 -16.76 12.92 3.58
CA GLN A 324 -16.73 13.77 4.76
C GLN A 324 -17.88 13.46 5.72
N THR A 325 -18.87 12.69 5.24
CA THR A 325 -20.06 12.30 6.01
C THR A 325 -20.31 10.81 5.84
N LEU A 326 -20.91 10.19 6.83
CA LEU A 326 -21.41 8.83 6.71
C LEU A 326 -22.64 8.79 5.80
N ILE A 327 -22.88 7.66 5.18
CA ILE A 327 -24.16 7.36 4.53
C ILE A 327 -25.22 7.37 5.64
N THR A 328 -26.20 8.26 5.51
CA THR A 328 -27.32 8.35 6.42
C THR A 328 -28.40 7.34 6.05
N SER A 329 -29.18 6.94 7.01
CA SER A 329 -30.33 6.08 6.75
C SER A 329 -31.35 6.79 5.84
N SER A 330 -31.89 6.09 4.87
CA SER A 330 -32.88 6.64 3.95
C SER A 330 -34.24 6.83 4.63
N TRP A 331 -34.55 6.01 5.64
CA TRP A 331 -35.82 5.99 6.35
C TRP A 331 -35.66 5.84 7.85
N LEU A 332 -36.49 6.57 8.60
CA LEU A 332 -36.79 6.33 10.02
C LEU A 332 -38.21 5.79 10.13
N VAL A 333 -38.34 4.55 10.54
CA VAL A 333 -39.66 3.90 10.76
C VAL A 333 -40.07 4.06 12.20
N VAL A 334 -41.27 4.61 12.43
CA VAL A 334 -41.78 5.00 13.75
C VAL A 334 -43.09 4.26 14.07
N ALA A 335 -43.10 3.50 15.12
CA ALA A 335 -44.35 2.95 15.70
C ALA A 335 -45.02 4.06 16.53
N LYS A 336 -46.21 4.53 16.12
CA LYS A 336 -46.92 5.58 16.87
C LYS A 336 -47.38 5.15 18.27
N THR A 337 -47.62 3.85 18.46
CA THR A 337 -48.08 3.25 19.72
C THR A 337 -47.43 1.90 19.93
N PRO A 338 -47.40 1.36 21.15
CA PRO A 338 -46.90 -0.01 21.41
C PRO A 338 -47.56 -1.09 20.52
N ASP A 339 -48.84 -0.97 20.23
CA ASP A 339 -49.57 -1.93 19.40
C ASP A 339 -49.19 -1.87 17.92
N ALA A 340 -48.54 -0.78 17.48
CA ALA A 340 -48.04 -0.62 16.11
C ALA A 340 -46.64 -1.26 15.89
N MET A 341 -45.95 -1.72 16.92
CA MET A 341 -44.58 -2.22 16.83
C MET A 341 -44.42 -3.34 15.80
N GLN A 342 -45.33 -4.34 15.82
CA GLN A 342 -45.24 -5.46 14.87
C GLN A 342 -45.38 -5.01 13.44
N ALA A 343 -46.27 -4.05 13.15
CA ALA A 343 -46.46 -3.49 11.81
C ALA A 343 -45.25 -2.64 11.39
N ALA A 344 -44.66 -1.88 12.32
CA ALA A 344 -43.43 -1.07 12.05
C ALA A 344 -42.25 -1.99 11.71
N PHE A 345 -42.03 -3.06 12.45
CA PHE A 345 -40.95 -4.02 12.09
C PHE A 345 -41.21 -4.69 10.74
N ALA A 346 -42.47 -5.09 10.43
CA ALA A 346 -42.84 -5.68 9.17
C ALA A 346 -42.60 -4.68 7.99
N HIS A 347 -42.97 -3.41 8.20
CA HIS A 347 -42.72 -2.35 7.20
C HIS A 347 -41.22 -2.11 6.97
N ALA A 348 -40.42 -1.97 8.03
CA ALA A 348 -38.98 -1.83 7.94
C ALA A 348 -38.33 -3.03 7.22
N ALA A 349 -38.78 -4.25 7.48
CA ALA A 349 -38.34 -5.46 6.79
C ALA A 349 -38.64 -5.40 5.29
N LYS A 350 -39.81 -4.90 4.89
CA LYS A 350 -40.22 -4.72 3.50
C LYS A 350 -39.34 -3.67 2.79
N LEU A 351 -39.13 -2.51 3.42
CA LEU A 351 -38.29 -1.45 2.88
C LEU A 351 -36.86 -1.93 2.64
N ARG A 352 -36.28 -2.77 3.55
CA ARG A 352 -34.92 -3.33 3.39
C ARG A 352 -34.76 -4.28 2.20
N GLN A 353 -35.87 -4.74 1.60
CA GLN A 353 -35.85 -5.57 0.38
C GLN A 353 -35.79 -4.73 -0.91
N GLU A 354 -35.99 -3.42 -0.82
CA GLU A 354 -35.95 -2.51 -1.97
C GLU A 354 -34.50 -2.16 -2.31
N PRO A 355 -34.01 -2.49 -3.52
CA PRO A 355 -32.59 -2.34 -3.89
C PRO A 355 -32.06 -0.91 -3.82
N GLN A 356 -32.93 0.08 -3.93
CA GLN A 356 -32.57 1.51 -3.89
C GLN A 356 -32.46 2.06 -2.46
N ILE A 357 -32.81 1.29 -1.44
CA ILE A 357 -32.77 1.72 -0.05
C ILE A 357 -31.54 1.13 0.64
N GLU A 358 -30.60 1.99 1.05
CA GLU A 358 -29.33 1.55 1.62
C GLU A 358 -29.42 1.21 3.11
N ALA A 359 -30.14 2.00 3.88
CA ALA A 359 -30.27 1.79 5.32
C ALA A 359 -31.60 2.30 5.86
N ILE A 360 -32.12 1.63 6.89
CA ILE A 360 -33.37 1.94 7.56
C ILE A 360 -33.16 1.84 9.07
N GLU A 361 -33.53 2.90 9.77
CA GLU A 361 -33.57 2.92 11.24
C GLU A 361 -35.00 2.76 11.76
N LEU A 362 -35.14 2.23 12.97
CA LEU A 362 -36.36 2.23 13.74
C LEU A 362 -36.21 3.26 14.87
N GLU A 363 -37.23 4.07 15.07
CA GLU A 363 -37.32 4.86 16.32
C GLU A 363 -37.56 3.90 17.48
N LEU A 364 -36.67 3.92 18.46
CA LEU A 364 -36.66 2.95 19.55
C LEU A 364 -37.47 3.39 20.76
N GLU A 365 -37.91 4.63 20.79
CA GLU A 365 -38.69 5.21 21.86
C GLU A 365 -40.02 5.75 21.34
N PHE A 366 -41.06 5.77 22.20
CA PHE A 366 -42.33 6.43 21.90
C PHE A 366 -42.18 7.92 22.25
N ARG A 367 -41.77 8.71 21.27
CA ARG A 367 -41.54 10.17 21.39
C ARG A 367 -42.64 10.94 20.68
N ASP A 368 -42.82 12.21 21.08
CA ASP A 368 -43.66 13.13 20.35
C ASP A 368 -43.16 13.37 18.93
N ALA A 369 -44.06 13.57 17.98
CA ALA A 369 -43.77 13.69 16.56
C ALA A 369 -42.70 14.76 16.22
N ASP A 370 -42.74 15.89 16.92
CA ASP A 370 -41.79 16.96 16.72
C ASP A 370 -40.38 16.55 17.16
N VAL A 371 -40.24 15.82 18.26
CA VAL A 371 -38.95 15.28 18.74
C VAL A 371 -38.37 14.29 17.71
N VAL A 372 -39.24 13.43 17.14
CA VAL A 372 -38.83 12.48 16.11
C VAL A 372 -38.38 13.20 14.83
N ARG A 373 -39.07 14.26 14.42
CA ARG A 373 -38.67 15.08 13.26
C ARG A 373 -37.30 15.74 13.49
N ASP A 374 -37.11 16.31 14.68
CA ASP A 374 -35.82 16.94 15.03
C ASP A 374 -34.69 15.88 15.10
N HIS A 375 -34.99 14.68 15.60
CA HIS A 375 -34.06 13.56 15.57
C HIS A 375 -33.71 13.17 14.12
N ALA A 376 -34.68 13.00 13.23
CA ALA A 376 -34.46 12.70 11.82
C ALA A 376 -33.60 13.79 11.14
N ARG A 377 -33.90 15.09 11.35
CA ARG A 377 -33.07 16.19 10.83
C ARG A 377 -31.64 16.13 11.33
N SER A 378 -31.46 15.95 12.64
CA SER A 378 -30.11 15.87 13.25
C SER A 378 -29.27 14.71 12.71
N ARG A 379 -29.94 13.64 12.28
CA ARG A 379 -29.33 12.45 11.69
C ARG A 379 -29.23 12.50 10.16
N GLY A 380 -29.80 13.53 9.53
CA GLY A 380 -29.85 13.64 8.08
C GLY A 380 -30.72 12.56 7.41
N ILE A 381 -31.78 12.09 8.08
CA ILE A 381 -32.69 11.07 7.56
C ILE A 381 -33.86 11.76 6.83
N PRO A 382 -33.97 11.64 5.50
CA PRO A 382 -34.91 12.43 4.71
C PRO A 382 -36.36 11.92 4.76
N GLN A 383 -36.60 10.70 5.20
CA GLN A 383 -37.94 10.10 5.17
C GLN A 383 -38.31 9.50 6.53
N ILE A 384 -39.53 9.78 6.98
CA ILE A 384 -40.14 9.12 8.16
C ILE A 384 -41.36 8.33 7.71
N ALA A 385 -41.42 7.07 8.14
CA ALA A 385 -42.59 6.25 7.98
C ALA A 385 -43.34 6.10 9.34
N TRP A 386 -44.46 6.78 9.49
CA TRP A 386 -45.31 6.70 10.67
C TRP A 386 -46.26 5.49 10.55
N VAL A 387 -46.12 4.53 11.42
CA VAL A 387 -46.94 3.30 11.42
C VAL A 387 -47.94 3.31 12.57
N SER A 388 -49.21 3.12 12.25
CA SER A 388 -50.32 3.07 13.18
C SER A 388 -50.65 1.61 13.59
N SER A 389 -51.44 1.43 14.65
CA SER A 389 -51.83 0.11 15.18
C SER A 389 -52.65 -0.74 14.20
N ASP A 390 -53.40 -0.12 13.31
CA ASP A 390 -54.14 -0.77 12.22
C ASP A 390 -53.25 -1.14 11.01
N GLY A 391 -51.94 -0.89 11.09
CA GLY A 391 -50.97 -1.12 10.01
C GLY A 391 -50.96 -0.04 8.95
N ALA A 392 -51.70 1.06 9.10
CA ALA A 392 -51.66 2.19 8.18
C ALA A 392 -50.29 2.89 8.28
N ILE A 393 -49.71 3.27 7.10
CA ILE A 393 -48.42 3.89 7.00
C ILE A 393 -48.59 5.27 6.37
N VAL A 394 -48.03 6.30 7.01
CA VAL A 394 -47.97 7.66 6.50
C VAL A 394 -46.50 8.04 6.34
N SER A 395 -46.08 8.32 5.11
CA SER A 395 -44.73 8.78 4.80
C SER A 395 -44.65 10.30 4.92
N GLU A 396 -43.58 10.78 5.49
CA GLU A 396 -43.27 12.22 5.64
C GLU A 396 -41.84 12.47 5.15
N THR A 397 -41.67 13.48 4.30
CA THR A 397 -40.36 13.94 3.84
C THR A 397 -39.87 15.05 4.76
N ILE A 398 -38.63 14.97 5.19
CA ILE A 398 -37.96 15.92 6.08
C ILE A 398 -36.90 16.66 5.27
N ASP A 399 -36.90 17.99 5.38
CA ASP A 399 -35.82 18.80 4.86
C ASP A 399 -34.59 18.65 5.76
N VAL A 400 -33.52 18.03 5.23
CA VAL A 400 -32.29 17.68 5.92
C VAL A 400 -31.09 18.40 5.36
#